data_10884c524929e578b16cfa535358b421
#
_entry.id   10884c524929e578b16cfa535358b421
#
_cell.length_a   1.000
_cell.length_b   1.000
_cell.length_c   1.000
_cell.angle_alpha   90.00
_cell.angle_beta   90.00
_cell.angle_gamma   90.00
#
_symmetry.space_group_name_H-M   'P 1'
#
loop_
_entity.id
_entity.type
_entity.pdbx_description
1 polymer ?
#
loop_
_entity_poly.entity_id
_entity_poly.type
_entity_poly.pdbx_seq_one_letter_code
_entity_poly.pdbx_strand_id
1 'polypeptide(L)'
;ITDGEYKSLAVISEDGPDQFWFVVERTIGGATKKYIELYTPEIFLDSMISYSGSATASVSGLAHLEGKTVQITADGAVHPDLVVSSGAITLNYTATDIKVGLKYVSKLTPTRYGSTSNAGTPLGKMKRWNKIFVRLDTSAIPIINGQRPPVRSPGTNFGNEEPVVSEDIEVRNLGYDLDGRIEIEQDLPLACHIVSIFGTLSVGD
;
A
#
# COMPACT_ATOMS: atom_id res chain seq x y z
N ILE A 1 -9.15 -7.62 0.60
CA ILE A 1 -9.99 -7.57 -0.61
C ILE A 1 -10.47 -6.16 -0.83
N THR A 2 -10.31 -5.72 -2.02
CA THR A 2 -10.91 -4.48 -2.52
C THR A 2 -12.08 -4.85 -3.42
N ASP A 3 -13.25 -4.24 -3.17
CA ASP A 3 -14.39 -4.31 -4.08
C ASP A 3 -14.85 -5.76 -4.41
N GLY A 4 -15.07 -6.58 -3.37
CA GLY A 4 -15.55 -7.94 -3.52
C GLY A 4 -15.90 -8.60 -2.19
N GLU A 5 -16.46 -9.80 -2.27
CA GLU A 5 -16.80 -10.63 -1.11
C GLU A 5 -16.11 -11.98 -1.19
N TYR A 6 -15.50 -12.45 -0.09
CA TYR A 6 -15.01 -13.82 0.04
C TYR A 6 -16.17 -14.78 0.21
N LYS A 7 -16.26 -15.78 -0.67
CA LYS A 7 -17.31 -16.82 -0.59
C LYS A 7 -16.78 -18.13 -0.02
N SER A 8 -15.53 -18.49 -0.32
CA SER A 8 -14.88 -19.67 0.25
C SER A 8 -13.37 -19.54 0.24
N LEU A 9 -12.72 -20.38 1.05
CA LEU A 9 -11.27 -20.52 1.16
C LEU A 9 -10.92 -22.00 1.05
N ALA A 10 -9.86 -22.31 0.31
CA ALA A 10 -9.20 -23.60 0.32
C ALA A 10 -7.72 -23.40 0.59
N VAL A 11 -7.12 -24.29 1.38
CA VAL A 11 -5.68 -24.36 1.60
C VAL A 11 -5.16 -25.60 0.89
N ILE A 12 -4.17 -25.43 0.05
CA ILE A 12 -3.51 -26.51 -0.68
C ILE A 12 -2.08 -26.60 -0.17
N SER A 13 -1.75 -27.74 0.44
CA SER A 13 -0.40 -28.07 0.92
C SER A 13 0.19 -29.06 -0.06
N GLU A 14 1.15 -28.63 -0.88
CA GLU A 14 2.01 -29.45 -1.72
C GLU A 14 3.46 -29.28 -1.26
N ASP A 15 4.43 -29.78 -2.00
CA ASP A 15 5.88 -29.80 -1.67
C ASP A 15 6.51 -28.38 -1.50
N GLY A 16 5.80 -27.44 -0.88
CA GLY A 16 6.19 -26.05 -0.65
C GLY A 16 5.36 -25.39 0.46
N PRO A 17 5.39 -24.06 0.57
CA PRO A 17 4.54 -23.34 1.52
C PRO A 17 3.06 -23.48 1.16
N ASP A 18 2.20 -23.50 2.19
CA ASP A 18 0.75 -23.59 2.02
C ASP A 18 0.23 -22.46 1.13
N GLN A 19 -0.58 -22.84 0.15
CA GLN A 19 -1.23 -21.92 -0.77
C GLN A 19 -2.67 -21.67 -0.34
N PHE A 20 -3.04 -20.38 -0.24
CA PHE A 20 -4.38 -19.94 0.13
C PHE A 20 -5.15 -19.51 -1.12
N TRP A 21 -6.16 -20.26 -1.49
CA TRP A 21 -7.03 -20.02 -2.63
C TRP A 21 -8.39 -19.51 -2.18
N PHE A 22 -8.83 -18.40 -2.75
CA PHE A 22 -10.10 -17.76 -2.42
C PHE A 22 -11.05 -17.80 -3.61
N VAL A 23 -12.33 -18.04 -3.35
CA VAL A 23 -13.40 -17.68 -4.29
C VAL A 23 -13.89 -16.30 -3.92
N VAL A 24 -13.69 -15.35 -4.81
CA VAL A 24 -14.07 -13.94 -4.64
C VAL A 24 -15.20 -13.61 -5.60
N GLU A 25 -16.25 -12.98 -5.09
CA GLU A 25 -17.38 -12.49 -5.88
C GLU A 25 -17.25 -10.98 -6.06
N ARG A 26 -17.23 -10.51 -7.32
CA ARG A 26 -17.08 -9.08 -7.67
C ARG A 26 -18.15 -8.66 -8.67
N THR A 27 -18.54 -7.37 -8.64
CA THR A 27 -19.39 -6.77 -9.69
C THR A 27 -18.49 -6.13 -10.75
N ILE A 28 -18.50 -6.72 -11.94
CA ILE A 28 -17.68 -6.29 -13.08
C ILE A 28 -18.59 -6.04 -14.29
N GLY A 29 -18.54 -4.84 -14.85
CA GLY A 29 -19.40 -4.46 -15.98
C GLY A 29 -20.90 -4.57 -15.67
N GLY A 30 -21.30 -4.33 -14.41
CA GLY A 30 -22.69 -4.45 -13.97
C GLY A 30 -23.18 -5.88 -13.68
N ALA A 31 -22.32 -6.90 -13.85
CA ALA A 31 -22.66 -8.30 -13.58
C ALA A 31 -21.85 -8.87 -12.42
N THR A 32 -22.50 -9.66 -11.56
CA THR A 32 -21.83 -10.39 -10.48
C THR A 32 -21.08 -11.60 -11.06
N LYS A 33 -19.78 -11.68 -10.82
CA LYS A 33 -18.89 -12.76 -11.29
C LYS A 33 -18.06 -13.32 -10.14
N LYS A 34 -17.71 -14.59 -10.23
CA LYS A 34 -16.85 -15.28 -9.27
C LYS A 34 -15.50 -15.56 -9.90
N TYR A 35 -14.45 -15.30 -9.13
CA TYR A 35 -13.05 -15.54 -9.51
C TYR A 35 -12.39 -16.43 -8.48
N ILE A 36 -11.43 -17.23 -8.93
CA ILE A 36 -10.53 -17.99 -8.06
C ILE A 36 -9.24 -17.22 -8.02
N GLU A 37 -8.85 -16.78 -6.84
CA GLU A 37 -7.66 -15.93 -6.62
C GLU A 37 -6.71 -16.61 -5.64
N LEU A 38 -5.41 -16.59 -5.96
CA LEU A 38 -4.34 -17.05 -5.08
C LEU A 38 -3.83 -15.89 -4.24
N TYR A 39 -3.72 -16.08 -2.93
CA TYR A 39 -3.05 -15.13 -2.06
C TYR A 39 -1.53 -15.25 -2.19
N THR A 40 -0.88 -14.14 -2.49
CA THR A 40 0.58 -14.04 -2.59
C THR A 40 1.04 -12.80 -1.81
N PRO A 41 1.83 -12.97 -0.74
CA PRO A 41 2.19 -11.85 0.15
C PRO A 41 3.11 -10.80 -0.49
N GLU A 42 3.82 -11.15 -1.56
CA GLU A 42 4.71 -10.23 -2.29
C GLU A 42 3.97 -9.36 -3.33
N ILE A 43 2.64 -9.53 -3.45
CA ILE A 43 1.83 -8.78 -4.41
C ILE A 43 1.10 -7.66 -3.67
N PHE A 44 1.32 -6.42 -4.11
CA PHE A 44 0.76 -5.20 -3.50
C PHE A 44 -0.42 -4.61 -4.29
N LEU A 45 -1.05 -5.43 -5.11
CA LEU A 45 -2.26 -5.12 -5.89
C LEU A 45 -3.27 -6.26 -5.73
N ASP A 46 -4.54 -5.92 -5.65
CA ASP A 46 -5.61 -6.93 -5.56
C ASP A 46 -6.08 -7.33 -6.98
N SER A 47 -6.41 -8.61 -7.18
CA SER A 47 -6.82 -9.17 -8.49
C SER A 47 -5.83 -8.85 -9.62
N MET A 48 -4.53 -8.97 -9.34
CA MET A 48 -3.43 -8.51 -10.20
C MET A 48 -3.21 -9.43 -11.40
N ILE A 49 -2.85 -8.80 -12.53
CA ILE A 49 -2.17 -9.45 -13.65
C ILE A 49 -0.78 -8.83 -13.81
N SER A 50 0.20 -9.67 -14.15
CA SER A 50 1.56 -9.26 -14.54
C SER A 50 1.81 -9.52 -16.02
N TYR A 51 2.51 -8.61 -16.66
CA TYR A 51 3.11 -8.76 -17.99
C TYR A 51 4.62 -8.64 -17.87
N SER A 52 5.35 -9.56 -18.46
CA SER A 52 6.79 -9.45 -18.60
C SER A 52 7.18 -9.88 -20.01
N GLY A 53 7.87 -9.02 -20.75
CA GLY A 53 8.21 -9.29 -22.15
C GLY A 53 8.79 -8.08 -22.88
N SER A 54 8.59 -8.04 -24.20
CA SER A 54 9.02 -6.92 -25.02
C SER A 54 8.35 -5.61 -24.58
N ALA A 55 9.07 -4.49 -24.65
CA ALA A 55 8.54 -3.20 -24.25
C ALA A 55 7.21 -2.87 -24.96
N THR A 56 6.17 -2.66 -24.19
CA THR A 56 4.82 -2.34 -24.69
C THR A 56 4.18 -1.24 -23.84
N ALA A 57 3.30 -0.46 -24.47
CA ALA A 57 2.42 0.47 -23.77
C ALA A 57 1.00 -0.10 -23.61
N SER A 58 0.67 -1.21 -24.27
CA SER A 58 -0.68 -1.78 -24.21
C SER A 58 -0.66 -3.10 -23.43
N VAL A 59 -1.54 -3.18 -22.41
CA VAL A 59 -1.75 -4.40 -21.61
C VAL A 59 -3.19 -4.85 -21.81
N SER A 60 -3.37 -6.09 -22.26
CA SER A 60 -4.65 -6.75 -22.45
C SER A 60 -4.86 -7.88 -21.44
N GLY A 61 -6.02 -8.56 -21.49
CA GLY A 61 -6.35 -9.63 -20.56
C GLY A 61 -7.03 -9.15 -19.27
N LEU A 62 -7.41 -7.86 -19.20
CA LEU A 62 -7.99 -7.22 -18.02
C LEU A 62 -9.54 -7.27 -18.00
N ALA A 63 -10.16 -8.19 -18.73
CA ALA A 63 -11.63 -8.31 -18.78
C ALA A 63 -12.28 -8.57 -17.41
N HIS A 64 -11.53 -9.12 -16.45
CA HIS A 64 -11.94 -9.32 -15.06
C HIS A 64 -11.94 -8.02 -14.25
N LEU A 65 -11.41 -6.92 -14.77
CA LEU A 65 -11.37 -5.58 -14.17
C LEU A 65 -12.08 -4.54 -15.05
N GLU A 66 -12.92 -4.97 -16.01
CA GLU A 66 -13.61 -4.06 -16.93
C GLU A 66 -14.35 -2.94 -16.19
N GLY A 67 -14.12 -1.69 -16.60
CA GLY A 67 -14.72 -0.50 -16.00
C GLY A 67 -14.16 -0.08 -14.65
N LYS A 68 -13.19 -0.81 -14.10
CA LYS A 68 -12.55 -0.47 -12.81
C LYS A 68 -11.35 0.45 -13.03
N THR A 69 -11.12 1.34 -12.06
CA THR A 69 -9.87 2.09 -11.96
C THR A 69 -8.80 1.18 -11.37
N VAL A 70 -7.70 0.99 -12.09
CA VAL A 70 -6.59 0.13 -11.71
C VAL A 70 -5.35 0.94 -11.38
N GLN A 71 -4.58 0.44 -10.43
CA GLN A 71 -3.26 0.94 -10.10
C GLN A 71 -2.21 0.11 -10.85
N ILE A 72 -1.10 0.72 -11.21
CA ILE A 72 -0.15 0.12 -12.14
C ILE A 72 1.28 0.38 -11.67
N THR A 73 2.13 -0.63 -11.74
CA THR A 73 3.59 -0.46 -11.73
C THR A 73 4.14 -0.85 -13.08
N ALA A 74 5.05 -0.02 -13.59
CA ALA A 74 5.70 -0.21 -14.89
C ALA A 74 7.22 -0.04 -14.71
N ASP A 75 7.98 -1.13 -14.88
CA ASP A 75 9.43 -1.19 -14.60
C ASP A 75 9.79 -0.64 -13.21
N GLY A 76 9.01 -1.01 -12.17
CA GLY A 76 9.18 -0.57 -10.79
C GLY A 76 8.69 0.85 -10.47
N ALA A 77 8.34 1.65 -11.48
CA ALA A 77 7.75 2.98 -11.29
C ALA A 77 6.23 2.89 -11.12
N VAL A 78 5.66 3.74 -10.27
CA VAL A 78 4.20 3.87 -10.14
C VAL A 78 3.68 4.71 -11.29
N HIS A 79 2.82 4.12 -12.13
CA HIS A 79 2.13 4.80 -13.22
C HIS A 79 0.83 5.45 -12.69
N PRO A 80 0.36 6.57 -13.27
CA PRO A 80 -0.96 7.10 -12.97
C PRO A 80 -2.07 6.06 -13.15
N ASP A 81 -3.08 6.10 -12.28
CA ASP A 81 -4.23 5.19 -12.34
C ASP A 81 -4.95 5.31 -13.68
N LEU A 82 -5.40 4.19 -14.24
CA LEU A 82 -6.14 4.11 -15.49
C LEU A 82 -7.45 3.34 -15.31
N VAL A 83 -8.41 3.58 -16.19
CA VAL A 83 -9.67 2.81 -16.24
C VAL A 83 -9.56 1.74 -17.32
N VAL A 84 -9.89 0.49 -16.97
CA VAL A 84 -9.90 -0.61 -17.93
C VAL A 84 -11.08 -0.43 -18.90
N SER A 85 -10.79 -0.51 -20.19
CA SER A 85 -11.79 -0.43 -21.26
C SER A 85 -11.52 -1.49 -22.32
N SER A 86 -12.55 -2.25 -22.68
CA SER A 86 -12.45 -3.38 -23.63
C SER A 86 -11.40 -4.41 -23.21
N GLY A 87 -11.28 -4.65 -21.89
CA GLY A 87 -10.33 -5.60 -21.31
C GLY A 87 -8.87 -5.20 -21.46
N ALA A 88 -8.56 -3.92 -21.68
CA ALA A 88 -7.20 -3.42 -21.87
C ALA A 88 -6.98 -2.03 -21.25
N ILE A 89 -5.72 -1.65 -21.11
CA ILE A 89 -5.26 -0.31 -20.76
C ILE A 89 -4.12 0.10 -21.70
N THR A 90 -3.89 1.42 -21.82
CA THR A 90 -2.76 1.98 -22.57
C THR A 90 -1.97 2.91 -21.66
N LEU A 91 -0.71 2.58 -21.44
CA LEU A 91 0.23 3.36 -20.63
C LEU A 91 0.71 4.60 -21.39
N ASN A 92 1.22 5.58 -20.65
CA ASN A 92 1.80 6.81 -21.19
C ASN A 92 3.21 6.58 -21.79
N TYR A 93 3.84 5.46 -21.48
CA TYR A 93 5.15 5.06 -21.98
C TYR A 93 5.23 3.53 -22.08
N THR A 94 6.24 3.03 -22.78
CA THR A 94 6.48 1.58 -22.90
C THR A 94 7.25 1.05 -21.70
N ALA A 95 6.91 -0.17 -21.25
CA ALA A 95 7.58 -0.87 -20.18
C ALA A 95 7.70 -2.36 -20.50
N THR A 96 8.62 -3.04 -19.81
CA THR A 96 8.92 -4.47 -20.00
C THR A 96 8.35 -5.35 -18.89
N ASP A 97 8.22 -4.81 -17.67
CA ASP A 97 7.55 -5.43 -16.52
C ASP A 97 6.41 -4.53 -16.05
N ILE A 98 5.18 -5.02 -16.22
CA ILE A 98 3.98 -4.25 -15.90
C ILE A 98 3.08 -5.09 -14.99
N LYS A 99 2.69 -4.53 -13.84
CA LYS A 99 1.71 -5.14 -12.93
C LYS A 99 0.50 -4.22 -12.84
N VAL A 100 -0.68 -4.81 -13.01
CA VAL A 100 -1.95 -4.07 -13.05
C VAL A 100 -2.94 -4.75 -12.12
N GLY A 101 -3.59 -4.00 -11.25
CA GLY A 101 -4.59 -4.55 -10.34
C GLY A 101 -5.40 -3.49 -9.62
N LEU A 102 -6.29 -3.91 -8.74
CA LEU A 102 -7.08 -3.00 -7.91
C LEU A 102 -6.22 -2.44 -6.79
N LYS A 103 -6.39 -1.14 -6.55
CA LYS A 103 -5.75 -0.45 -5.43
C LYS A 103 -6.32 -0.92 -4.10
N TYR A 104 -5.46 -1.11 -3.11
CA TYR A 104 -5.85 -1.16 -1.71
C TYR A 104 -4.94 -0.29 -0.86
N VAL A 105 -5.43 0.15 0.28
CA VAL A 105 -4.66 0.95 1.24
C VAL A 105 -4.39 0.09 2.47
N SER A 106 -3.10 -0.13 2.76
CA SER A 106 -2.68 -0.76 4.01
C SER A 106 -2.57 0.30 5.08
N LYS A 107 -3.22 0.08 6.22
CA LYS A 107 -3.25 1.04 7.33
C LYS A 107 -2.79 0.39 8.62
N LEU A 108 -1.83 1.02 9.28
CA LEU A 108 -1.33 0.66 10.61
C LEU A 108 -1.63 1.79 11.59
N THR A 109 -2.40 1.47 12.63
CA THR A 109 -2.65 2.39 13.74
C THR A 109 -2.26 1.70 15.04
N PRO A 110 -1.05 1.94 15.58
CA PRO A 110 -0.63 1.38 16.86
C PRO A 110 -1.54 1.79 18.00
N THR A 111 -1.46 1.07 19.10
CA THR A 111 -2.17 1.44 20.34
C THR A 111 -1.71 2.81 20.85
N ARG A 112 -2.56 3.47 21.63
CA ARG A 112 -2.23 4.75 22.27
C ARG A 112 -0.98 4.60 23.12
N TYR A 113 -0.15 5.64 23.11
CA TYR A 113 0.97 5.70 24.03
C TYR A 113 0.45 5.82 25.47
N GLY A 114 0.80 4.85 26.27
CA GLY A 114 0.52 4.82 27.71
C GLY A 114 1.82 4.47 28.43
N SER A 115 2.30 5.39 29.25
CA SER A 115 3.43 5.16 30.15
C SER A 115 3.01 5.63 31.53
N THR A 116 3.51 4.97 32.57
CA THR A 116 3.40 5.46 33.95
C THR A 116 4.67 6.25 34.28
N SER A 117 4.49 7.49 34.70
CA SER A 117 5.55 8.32 35.27
C SER A 117 5.14 8.79 36.67
N ASN A 118 6.06 9.40 37.40
CA ASN A 118 5.75 10.01 38.71
C ASN A 118 4.65 11.09 38.63
N ALA A 119 4.38 11.62 37.40
CA ALA A 119 3.30 12.57 37.12
C ALA A 119 1.97 11.90 36.70
N GLY A 120 1.87 10.58 36.81
CA GLY A 120 0.68 9.82 36.43
C GLY A 120 0.67 9.35 34.97
N THR A 121 -0.51 8.89 34.52
CA THR A 121 -0.69 8.41 33.15
C THR A 121 -0.94 9.56 32.17
N PRO A 122 -0.42 9.51 30.94
CA PRO A 122 -0.74 10.45 29.87
C PRO A 122 -2.10 10.18 29.23
N LEU A 123 -2.83 9.14 29.64
CA LEU A 123 -4.17 8.85 29.14
C LEU A 123 -5.15 9.92 29.61
N GLY A 124 -5.96 10.47 28.71
CA GLY A 124 -6.90 11.55 29.00
C GLY A 124 -6.29 12.95 28.96
N LYS A 125 -4.98 13.08 28.75
CA LYS A 125 -4.30 14.38 28.56
C LYS A 125 -4.06 14.67 27.09
N MET A 126 -4.05 15.95 26.71
CA MET A 126 -3.64 16.37 25.37
C MET A 126 -2.18 16.02 25.12
N LYS A 127 -1.88 15.45 23.98
CA LYS A 127 -0.54 14.99 23.60
C LYS A 127 -0.16 15.56 22.24
N ARG A 128 1.14 15.72 22.03
CA ARG A 128 1.70 16.08 20.74
C ARG A 128 2.99 15.31 20.50
N TRP A 129 3.05 14.62 19.38
CA TRP A 129 4.32 14.12 18.88
C TRP A 129 5.11 15.30 18.28
N ASN A 130 6.24 15.65 18.90
CA ASN A 130 7.13 16.68 18.37
C ASN A 130 7.86 16.16 17.15
N LYS A 131 8.27 14.87 17.21
CA LYS A 131 8.92 14.12 16.15
C LYS A 131 8.47 12.68 16.23
N ILE A 132 8.22 12.10 15.07
CA ILE A 132 8.06 10.66 14.88
C ILE A 132 9.14 10.19 13.95
N PHE A 133 9.78 9.09 14.30
CA PHE A 133 10.67 8.33 13.42
C PHE A 133 10.02 7.00 13.12
N VAL A 134 9.96 6.65 11.85
CA VAL A 134 9.55 5.34 11.37
C VAL A 134 10.75 4.70 10.73
N ARG A 135 11.24 3.61 11.33
CA ARG A 135 12.33 2.81 10.73
C ARG A 135 11.74 1.90 9.69
N LEU A 136 12.20 2.07 8.47
CA LEU A 136 11.85 1.26 7.32
C LEU A 136 13.00 0.32 6.96
N ASP A 137 12.67 -0.79 6.32
CA ASP A 137 13.65 -1.69 5.69
C ASP A 137 13.18 -2.05 4.28
N THR A 138 14.01 -1.71 3.28
CA THR A 138 13.77 -1.98 1.85
C THR A 138 12.35 -1.64 1.42
N SER A 139 11.92 -0.42 1.71
CA SER A 139 10.53 0.02 1.62
C SER A 139 10.35 1.29 0.82
N ALA A 140 9.24 1.41 0.11
CA ALA A 140 8.73 2.70 -0.32
C ALA A 140 8.24 3.50 0.90
N ILE A 141 8.38 4.83 0.87
CA ILE A 141 8.00 5.67 2.01
C ILE A 141 6.47 5.78 2.11
N PRO A 142 5.87 5.36 3.24
CA PRO A 142 4.43 5.47 3.48
C PRO A 142 4.02 6.91 3.82
N ILE A 143 2.72 7.13 3.88
CA ILE A 143 2.11 8.33 4.47
C ILE A 143 2.12 8.14 5.99
N ILE A 144 2.65 9.12 6.72
CA ILE A 144 2.73 9.11 8.18
C ILE A 144 1.92 10.30 8.71
N ASN A 145 0.83 10.05 9.44
CA ASN A 145 -0.11 11.07 9.91
C ASN A 145 -0.52 12.06 8.81
N GLY A 146 -0.87 11.55 7.63
CA GLY A 146 -1.29 12.35 6.48
C GLY A 146 -0.16 13.04 5.72
N GLN A 147 1.11 12.86 6.10
CA GLN A 147 2.27 13.43 5.43
C GLN A 147 3.09 12.34 4.76
N ARG A 148 3.38 12.50 3.47
CA ARG A 148 4.36 11.68 2.77
C ARG A 148 5.67 12.48 2.66
N PRO A 149 6.72 12.08 3.41
CA PRO A 149 8.03 12.70 3.30
C PRO A 149 8.59 12.56 1.88
N PRO A 150 9.22 13.60 1.33
CA PRO A 150 9.79 13.54 -0.01
C PRO A 150 11.01 12.61 -0.02
N VAL A 151 11.04 11.69 -0.98
CA VAL A 151 12.14 10.73 -1.19
C VAL A 151 13.04 11.15 -2.33
N ARG A 152 12.43 11.76 -3.35
CA ARG A 152 13.14 12.09 -4.57
C ARG A 152 13.86 13.45 -4.45
N SER A 153 15.10 13.47 -4.86
CA SER A 153 15.84 14.73 -5.02
C SER A 153 15.26 15.56 -6.18
N PRO A 154 15.31 16.90 -6.11
CA PRO A 154 14.95 17.75 -7.23
C PRO A 154 15.69 17.32 -8.52
N GLY A 155 14.94 17.17 -9.62
CA GLY A 155 15.49 16.74 -10.91
C GLY A 155 15.43 15.24 -11.19
N THR A 156 14.92 14.42 -10.27
CA THR A 156 14.68 13.00 -10.53
C THR A 156 13.47 12.82 -11.45
N ASN A 157 13.62 11.99 -12.49
CA ASN A 157 12.53 11.68 -13.41
C ASN A 157 11.48 10.80 -12.70
N PHE A 158 10.21 11.19 -12.76
CA PHE A 158 9.08 10.44 -12.18
C PHE A 158 8.77 9.12 -12.89
N GLY A 159 9.29 8.90 -14.09
CA GLY A 159 9.18 7.62 -14.80
C GLY A 159 10.21 6.56 -14.37
N ASN A 160 11.11 6.88 -13.44
CA ASN A 160 12.05 5.91 -12.89
C ASN A 160 11.42 5.15 -11.73
N GLU A 161 11.98 3.97 -11.45
CA GLU A 161 11.64 3.15 -10.28
C GLU A 161 11.53 3.99 -9.00
N GLU A 162 10.51 3.71 -8.18
CA GLU A 162 10.37 4.36 -6.89
C GLU A 162 11.52 3.97 -5.96
N PRO A 163 12.21 4.93 -5.35
CA PRO A 163 13.30 4.61 -4.46
C PRO A 163 12.80 3.86 -3.22
N VAL A 164 13.43 2.74 -2.94
CA VAL A 164 13.27 2.01 -1.68
C VAL A 164 14.35 2.46 -0.70
N VAL A 165 13.99 2.57 0.57
CA VAL A 165 14.86 3.05 1.63
C VAL A 165 14.94 2.07 2.80
N SER A 166 16.10 2.03 3.46
CA SER A 166 16.32 1.32 4.72
C SER A 166 16.90 2.31 5.73
N GLU A 167 16.04 3.22 6.22
CA GLU A 167 16.45 4.32 7.09
C GLU A 167 15.33 4.76 8.05
N ASP A 168 15.64 5.72 8.91
CA ASP A 168 14.69 6.35 9.83
C ASP A 168 14.07 7.57 9.16
N ILE A 169 12.78 7.49 8.85
CA ILE A 169 12.04 8.59 8.27
C ILE A 169 11.47 9.47 9.38
N GLU A 170 11.85 10.74 9.39
CA GLU A 170 11.40 11.71 10.39
C GLU A 170 10.19 12.52 9.89
N VAL A 171 9.15 12.59 10.71
CA VAL A 171 7.99 13.50 10.53
C VAL A 171 7.87 14.41 11.74
N ARG A 172 7.66 15.70 11.49
CA ARG A 172 7.58 16.77 12.52
C ARG A 172 6.24 17.49 12.46
N ASN A 173 6.01 18.31 13.49
CA ASN A 173 4.90 19.27 13.57
C ASN A 173 3.51 18.63 13.53
N LEU A 174 3.36 17.55 14.25
CA LEU A 174 2.07 16.92 14.46
C LEU A 174 1.29 17.72 15.51
N GLY A 175 0.01 17.99 15.26
CA GLY A 175 -0.86 18.73 16.14
C GLY A 175 -1.04 18.10 17.53
N TYR A 176 -1.68 18.82 18.44
CA TYR A 176 -2.15 18.26 19.71
C TYR A 176 -3.39 17.39 19.47
N ASP A 177 -3.41 16.21 20.08
CA ASP A 177 -4.53 15.28 20.04
C ASP A 177 -4.68 14.57 21.40
N LEU A 178 -5.91 14.27 21.78
CA LEU A 178 -6.21 13.55 23.02
C LEU A 178 -5.70 12.10 22.99
N ASP A 179 -5.80 11.45 21.84
CA ASP A 179 -5.36 10.07 21.66
C ASP A 179 -3.87 9.94 21.38
N GLY A 180 -3.28 10.91 20.68
CA GLY A 180 -1.87 10.90 20.30
C GLY A 180 -1.50 9.68 19.46
N ARG A 181 -2.42 9.18 18.61
CA ARG A 181 -2.18 8.03 17.76
C ARG A 181 -1.31 8.39 16.58
N ILE A 182 -0.51 7.42 16.16
CA ILE A 182 0.24 7.47 14.91
C ILE A 182 -0.56 6.66 13.89
N GLU A 183 -0.72 7.20 12.70
CA GLU A 183 -1.34 6.51 11.59
C GLU A 183 -0.35 6.40 10.44
N ILE A 184 -0.14 5.21 9.93
CA ILE A 184 0.74 4.95 8.80
C ILE A 184 -0.07 4.27 7.72
N GLU A 185 -0.03 4.82 6.51
CA GLU A 185 -0.77 4.31 5.36
C GLU A 185 0.17 4.08 4.18
N GLN A 186 0.05 2.92 3.54
CA GLN A 186 0.65 2.66 2.25
C GLN A 186 -0.46 2.56 1.20
N ASP A 187 -0.48 3.49 0.26
CA ASP A 187 -1.45 3.59 -0.82
C ASP A 187 -0.85 3.35 -2.21
N LEU A 188 0.47 3.13 -2.27
CA LEU A 188 1.18 2.74 -3.49
C LEU A 188 1.34 1.21 -3.56
N PRO A 189 1.39 0.62 -4.77
CA PRO A 189 1.54 -0.81 -4.97
C PRO A 189 3.00 -1.27 -4.79
N LEU A 190 3.60 -0.88 -3.66
CA LEU A 190 5.00 -1.09 -3.36
C LEU A 190 5.17 -1.63 -1.94
N ALA A 191 6.27 -2.36 -1.72
CA ALA A 191 6.61 -2.92 -0.41
C ALA A 191 6.74 -1.86 0.66
N CYS A 192 6.24 -2.15 1.87
CA CYS A 192 6.40 -1.32 3.05
C CYS A 192 6.62 -2.20 4.28
N HIS A 193 7.88 -2.29 4.72
CA HIS A 193 8.27 -3.02 5.91
C HIS A 193 8.63 -2.04 7.03
N ILE A 194 7.77 -1.95 8.05
CA ILE A 194 7.96 -1.08 9.20
C ILE A 194 8.62 -1.91 10.31
N VAL A 195 9.86 -1.56 10.64
CA VAL A 195 10.64 -2.25 11.68
C VAL A 195 10.29 -1.71 13.08
N SER A 196 10.22 -0.38 13.21
CA SER A 196 9.91 0.26 14.49
C SER A 196 9.35 1.67 14.30
N ILE A 197 8.63 2.14 15.32
CA ILE A 197 8.10 3.50 15.42
C ILE A 197 8.55 4.07 16.77
N PHE A 198 9.21 5.21 16.77
CA PHE A 198 9.68 5.88 17.98
C PHE A 198 9.67 7.40 17.82
N GLY A 199 9.81 8.14 18.90
CA GLY A 199 9.78 9.59 18.79
C GLY A 199 9.72 10.30 20.13
N THR A 200 9.49 11.60 20.08
CA THR A 200 9.39 12.48 21.25
C THR A 200 7.96 12.99 21.40
N LEU A 201 7.34 12.67 22.53
CA LEU A 201 5.98 13.05 22.89
C LEU A 201 6.01 14.14 23.96
N SER A 202 5.24 15.20 23.77
CA SER A 202 4.88 16.17 24.82
C SER A 202 3.46 15.89 25.31
N VAL A 203 3.28 15.90 26.61
CA VAL A 203 1.98 15.73 27.28
C VAL A 203 1.63 17.05 27.94
N GLY A 204 0.44 17.57 27.68
CA GLY A 204 -0.11 18.75 28.36
C GLY A 204 -0.50 18.42 29.81
N ASP A 205 -0.56 19.43 30.63
CA ASP A 205 -1.00 19.31 32.02
C ASP A 205 -2.51 19.04 32.14
#